data_5b3f90f7b2aa417b69f8dcc19f7019f6
#
_entry.id   5b3f90f7b2aa417b69f8dcc19f7019f6
#
_cell.length_a   1.000
_cell.length_b   1.000
_cell.length_c   1.000
_cell.angle_alpha   90.00
_cell.angle_beta   90.00
_cell.angle_gamma   90.00
#
_symmetry.space_group_name_H-M   'P 1'
#
loop_
_entity.id
_entity.type
_entity.pdbx_description
1 polymer ?
#
loop_
_entity_poly.entity_id
_entity_poly.type
_entity_poly.pdbx_seq_one_letter_code
_entity_poly.pdbx_strand_id
1 'polypeptide(L)'
;MIDVSKLPPMLALHPVGEHLYEGQPENDGDFRNVVFGGQILAQMIVSSHLDRNQDRDDAKEVKSIHAIFARAGDYGQPIQYQVERMHDGRTLGSDTVTFSQHDKIMSRGLILWSTDESDLIRHLESVRMPAVPGPDDVQATTGGLVFPGSEARIVDDIDVWSADQPVGPALQNIWTRFTDTYSPVINQAILSWATDGWLIGTSMLPHADVNQHQAHRTISTGVVSHTLNFHQRFDADEWLLLANESIWAGRGRTHGRCNIWTQDGRLVATYTQDNLVRGFADRQDHTSDYNRIM
;
A
#
# COMPACT_ATOMS: atom_id res chain seq x y z
N MET A 1 -1.75 -24.43 7.00
CA MET A 1 -1.79 -24.07 5.55
C MET A 1 -2.96 -23.13 5.33
N ILE A 2 -2.71 -21.93 4.78
CA ILE A 2 -3.77 -20.96 4.48
C ILE A 2 -4.66 -21.56 3.39
N ASP A 3 -5.95 -21.50 3.60
CA ASP A 3 -6.93 -21.82 2.56
C ASP A 3 -7.02 -20.63 1.61
N VAL A 4 -6.27 -20.69 0.50
CA VAL A 4 -6.19 -19.63 -0.52
C VAL A 4 -7.57 -19.26 -1.08
N SER A 5 -8.54 -20.21 -1.04
CA SER A 5 -9.92 -19.97 -1.51
C SER A 5 -10.71 -19.00 -0.63
N LYS A 6 -10.22 -18.72 0.58
CA LYS A 6 -10.83 -17.77 1.53
C LYS A 6 -10.16 -16.40 1.54
N LEU A 7 -9.09 -16.22 0.77
CA LEU A 7 -8.46 -14.92 0.64
C LEU A 7 -9.33 -13.98 -0.22
N PRO A 8 -9.27 -12.67 0.04
CA PRO A 8 -9.80 -11.68 -0.91
C PRO A 8 -9.26 -11.94 -2.32
N PRO A 9 -10.08 -11.83 -3.38
CA PRO A 9 -9.66 -12.19 -4.75
C PRO A 9 -8.35 -11.54 -5.20
N MET A 10 -8.10 -10.29 -4.80
CA MET A 10 -6.88 -9.56 -5.13
C MET A 10 -5.63 -10.08 -4.41
N LEU A 11 -5.77 -10.91 -3.38
CA LEU A 11 -4.66 -11.57 -2.69
C LEU A 11 -4.46 -13.01 -3.17
N ALA A 12 -5.37 -13.52 -4.01
CA ALA A 12 -5.32 -14.89 -4.49
C ALA A 12 -4.07 -15.11 -5.35
N LEU A 13 -3.25 -16.07 -4.93
CA LEU A 13 -2.05 -16.50 -5.64
C LEU A 13 -2.04 -18.02 -5.73
N HIS A 14 -1.51 -18.54 -6.83
CA HIS A 14 -1.31 -19.98 -7.00
C HIS A 14 0.13 -20.28 -7.40
N PRO A 15 0.71 -21.39 -6.94
CA PRO A 15 2.07 -21.78 -7.32
C PRO A 15 2.09 -22.23 -8.78
N VAL A 16 3.05 -21.72 -9.56
CA VAL A 16 3.25 -22.07 -10.98
C VAL A 16 4.67 -22.62 -11.24
N GLY A 17 5.51 -22.68 -10.22
CA GLY A 17 6.88 -23.21 -10.27
C GLY A 17 7.52 -23.24 -8.89
N GLU A 18 8.81 -23.59 -8.85
CA GLU A 18 9.59 -23.58 -7.62
C GLU A 18 9.76 -22.13 -7.12
N HIS A 19 9.27 -21.83 -5.93
CA HIS A 19 9.24 -20.48 -5.34
C HIS A 19 8.58 -19.41 -6.25
N LEU A 20 7.76 -19.82 -7.22
CA LEU A 20 7.11 -18.96 -8.20
C LEU A 20 5.58 -19.01 -8.03
N TYR A 21 4.99 -17.84 -7.86
CA TYR A 21 3.55 -17.65 -7.64
C TYR A 21 2.97 -16.73 -8.70
N GLU A 22 1.72 -16.99 -9.09
CA GLU A 22 1.01 -16.16 -10.06
C GLU A 22 -0.33 -15.70 -9.50
N GLY A 23 -0.65 -14.43 -9.76
CA GLY A 23 -1.94 -13.80 -9.47
C GLY A 23 -2.48 -13.04 -10.65
N GLN A 24 -3.71 -12.55 -10.51
CA GLN A 24 -4.34 -11.72 -11.54
C GLN A 24 -4.40 -10.26 -11.04
N PRO A 25 -4.21 -9.28 -11.93
CA PRO A 25 -4.51 -7.89 -11.62
C PRO A 25 -5.97 -7.73 -11.23
N GLU A 26 -6.22 -6.92 -10.21
CA GLU A 26 -7.58 -6.58 -9.81
C GLU A 26 -8.16 -5.55 -10.78
N ASN A 27 -9.41 -5.79 -11.20
CA ASN A 27 -10.14 -4.83 -12.02
C ASN A 27 -10.73 -3.74 -11.14
N ASP A 28 -10.21 -2.54 -11.23
CA ASP A 28 -10.70 -1.35 -10.51
C ASP A 28 -11.68 -0.48 -11.36
N GLY A 29 -12.33 -1.10 -12.36
CA GLY A 29 -13.35 -0.46 -13.16
C GLY A 29 -12.83 0.53 -14.19
N ASP A 30 -11.75 0.23 -14.86
CA ASP A 30 -11.10 1.05 -15.90
C ASP A 30 -10.45 2.36 -15.39
N PHE A 31 -10.34 2.51 -14.09
CA PHE A 31 -9.70 3.68 -13.49
C PHE A 31 -8.18 3.72 -13.77
N ARG A 32 -7.56 2.55 -13.87
CA ARG A 32 -6.12 2.39 -14.16
C ARG A 32 -5.88 1.29 -15.18
N ASN A 33 -4.97 1.54 -16.11
CA ASN A 33 -4.46 0.52 -17.02
C ASN A 33 -3.16 -0.13 -16.51
N VAL A 34 -2.86 0.01 -15.24
CA VAL A 34 -1.65 -0.51 -14.60
C VAL A 34 -2.01 -1.26 -13.32
N VAL A 35 -1.22 -2.27 -12.99
CA VAL A 35 -1.38 -2.99 -11.73
C VAL A 35 -1.19 -2.02 -10.57
N PHE A 36 -2.12 -2.02 -9.62
CA PHE A 36 -2.05 -1.17 -8.45
C PHE A 36 -0.87 -1.54 -7.55
N GLY A 37 -0.07 -0.54 -7.13
CA GLY A 37 1.10 -0.77 -6.29
C GLY A 37 0.77 -1.39 -4.95
N GLY A 38 -0.37 -1.06 -4.35
CA GLY A 38 -0.88 -1.69 -3.13
C GLY A 38 -1.16 -3.18 -3.32
N GLN A 39 -1.72 -3.60 -4.47
CA GLN A 39 -1.88 -5.02 -4.79
C GLN A 39 -0.52 -5.72 -4.90
N ILE A 40 0.46 -5.07 -5.51
CA ILE A 40 1.81 -5.63 -5.64
C ILE A 40 2.42 -5.84 -4.25
N LEU A 41 2.35 -4.85 -3.34
CA LEU A 41 2.85 -4.97 -1.97
C LEU A 41 2.17 -6.12 -1.22
N ALA A 42 0.85 -6.18 -1.27
CA ALA A 42 0.05 -7.20 -0.61
C ALA A 42 0.38 -8.60 -1.12
N GLN A 43 0.44 -8.78 -2.44
CA GLN A 43 0.78 -10.07 -3.05
C GLN A 43 2.25 -10.47 -2.84
N MET A 44 3.19 -9.53 -2.69
CA MET A 44 4.57 -9.84 -2.27
C MET A 44 4.58 -10.46 -0.87
N ILE A 45 3.81 -9.94 0.07
CA ILE A 45 3.68 -10.50 1.42
C ILE A 45 3.07 -11.90 1.34
N VAL A 46 1.96 -12.06 0.60
CA VAL A 46 1.25 -13.35 0.49
C VAL A 46 2.13 -14.41 -0.19
N SER A 47 2.82 -14.08 -1.29
CA SER A 47 3.71 -15.04 -1.99
C SER A 47 4.85 -15.51 -1.10
N SER A 48 5.50 -14.60 -0.38
CA SER A 48 6.54 -14.93 0.59
C SER A 48 6.01 -15.78 1.75
N HIS A 49 4.80 -15.46 2.26
CA HIS A 49 4.17 -16.24 3.31
C HIS A 49 3.79 -17.66 2.86
N LEU A 50 3.24 -17.82 1.67
CA LEU A 50 2.93 -19.13 1.09
C LEU A 50 4.21 -19.95 0.92
N ASP A 51 5.28 -19.33 0.43
CA ASP A 51 6.58 -19.97 0.24
C ASP A 51 7.18 -20.47 1.56
N ARG A 52 7.10 -19.68 2.62
CA ARG A 52 7.59 -20.06 3.97
C ARG A 52 6.82 -21.23 4.56
N ASN A 53 5.54 -21.37 4.25
CA ASN A 53 4.66 -22.37 4.83
C ASN A 53 4.49 -23.64 3.96
N GLN A 54 5.30 -23.81 2.90
CA GLN A 54 5.25 -25.04 2.08
C GLN A 54 5.56 -26.29 2.90
N ASP A 55 6.59 -26.20 3.74
CA ASP A 55 7.14 -27.35 4.47
C ASP A 55 6.89 -27.31 5.98
N ARG A 56 6.45 -26.18 6.53
CA ARG A 56 6.28 -25.97 7.98
C ARG A 56 5.32 -24.83 8.28
N ASP A 57 4.78 -24.85 9.49
CA ASP A 57 4.05 -23.70 10.04
C ASP A 57 5.05 -22.67 10.56
N ASP A 58 5.20 -21.53 9.85
CA ASP A 58 6.09 -20.45 10.26
C ASP A 58 5.30 -19.43 11.10
N ALA A 59 5.63 -19.34 12.39
CA ALA A 59 4.99 -18.42 13.34
C ALA A 59 5.45 -16.96 13.20
N LYS A 60 6.28 -16.64 12.19
CA LYS A 60 6.74 -15.28 11.95
C LYS A 60 5.68 -14.44 11.24
N GLU A 61 5.65 -13.18 11.59
CA GLU A 61 4.85 -12.14 10.96
C GLU A 61 5.75 -11.14 10.23
N VAL A 62 5.19 -10.36 9.34
CA VAL A 62 5.95 -9.30 8.65
C VAL A 62 6.33 -8.22 9.66
N LYS A 63 7.64 -7.94 9.79
CA LYS A 63 8.15 -6.80 10.54
C LYS A 63 8.24 -5.56 9.66
N SER A 64 8.71 -5.74 8.42
CA SER A 64 8.74 -4.66 7.42
C SER A 64 8.77 -5.20 6.00
N ILE A 65 8.28 -4.38 5.08
CA ILE A 65 8.48 -4.53 3.64
C ILE A 65 9.01 -3.22 3.06
N HIS A 66 10.02 -3.31 2.20
CA HIS A 66 10.49 -2.20 1.38
C HIS A 66 10.44 -2.60 -0.10
N ALA A 67 9.73 -1.84 -0.92
CA ALA A 67 9.59 -2.10 -2.35
C ALA A 67 10.03 -0.92 -3.20
N ILE A 68 10.68 -1.22 -4.33
CA ILE A 68 11.01 -0.29 -5.40
C ILE A 68 10.18 -0.65 -6.62
N PHE A 69 9.45 0.32 -7.16
CA PHE A 69 8.66 0.18 -8.38
C PHE A 69 9.46 0.74 -9.56
N ALA A 70 10.00 -0.16 -10.36
CA ALA A 70 10.87 0.21 -11.49
C ALA A 70 10.06 0.49 -12.77
N ARG A 71 8.90 -0.17 -12.92
CA ARG A 71 8.02 -0.07 -14.09
C ARG A 71 6.57 -0.31 -13.67
N ALA A 72 5.65 0.28 -14.45
CA ALA A 72 4.23 -0.05 -14.35
C ALA A 72 3.98 -1.51 -14.75
N GLY A 73 3.19 -2.23 -13.95
CA GLY A 73 2.69 -3.55 -14.34
C GLY A 73 1.59 -3.43 -15.38
N ASP A 74 1.61 -4.32 -16.38
CA ASP A 74 0.56 -4.43 -17.40
C ASP A 74 -0.66 -5.09 -16.77
N TYR A 75 -1.78 -4.38 -16.76
CA TYR A 75 -3.05 -4.86 -16.26
C TYR A 75 -3.62 -6.06 -17.04
N GLY A 76 -3.33 -6.18 -18.32
CA GLY A 76 -3.81 -7.26 -19.20
C GLY A 76 -3.04 -8.58 -19.03
N GLN A 77 -2.08 -8.67 -18.12
CA GLN A 77 -1.21 -9.83 -17.96
C GLN A 77 -1.18 -10.33 -16.50
N PRO A 78 -1.01 -11.65 -16.31
CA PRO A 78 -0.79 -12.20 -14.99
C PRO A 78 0.43 -11.57 -14.30
N ILE A 79 0.38 -11.53 -12.97
CA ILE A 79 1.46 -11.01 -12.13
C ILE A 79 2.24 -12.20 -11.59
N GLN A 80 3.54 -12.28 -11.87
CA GLN A 80 4.39 -13.37 -11.38
C GLN A 80 5.34 -12.89 -10.30
N TYR A 81 5.38 -13.61 -9.18
CA TYR A 81 6.24 -13.34 -8.02
C TYR A 81 7.23 -14.47 -7.82
N GLN A 82 8.51 -14.17 -7.99
CA GLN A 82 9.60 -15.07 -7.60
C GLN A 82 10.07 -14.74 -6.20
N VAL A 83 10.03 -15.71 -5.31
CA VAL A 83 10.50 -15.57 -3.91
C VAL A 83 11.92 -16.15 -3.81
N GLU A 84 12.82 -15.38 -3.21
CA GLU A 84 14.18 -15.79 -2.90
C GLU A 84 14.42 -15.62 -1.40
N ARG A 85 14.64 -16.74 -0.69
CA ARG A 85 14.90 -16.71 0.74
C ARG A 85 16.33 -16.31 1.03
N MET A 86 16.52 -15.15 1.68
CA MET A 86 17.85 -14.65 2.04
C MET A 86 18.33 -15.23 3.37
N HIS A 87 17.43 -15.33 4.37
CA HIS A 87 17.72 -15.84 5.70
C HIS A 87 16.49 -16.48 6.33
N ASP A 88 16.71 -17.50 7.14
CA ASP A 88 15.66 -18.19 7.88
C ASP A 88 16.17 -18.71 9.22
N GLY A 89 16.30 -17.81 10.18
CA GLY A 89 16.65 -18.11 11.57
C GLY A 89 15.43 -18.43 12.43
N ARG A 90 15.67 -18.69 13.71
CA ARG A 90 14.61 -19.04 14.67
C ARG A 90 13.62 -17.88 14.90
N THR A 91 14.13 -16.66 15.08
CA THR A 91 13.32 -15.48 15.42
C THR A 91 13.17 -14.49 14.26
N LEU A 92 14.11 -14.48 13.33
CA LEU A 92 14.11 -13.59 12.17
C LEU A 92 14.19 -14.38 10.88
N GLY A 93 13.58 -13.85 9.84
CA GLY A 93 13.69 -14.31 8.46
C GLY A 93 13.70 -13.14 7.50
N SER A 94 14.22 -13.32 6.30
CA SER A 94 14.15 -12.31 5.26
C SER A 94 14.07 -12.94 3.87
N ASP A 95 13.26 -12.32 3.03
CA ASP A 95 13.03 -12.74 1.66
C ASP A 95 13.15 -11.55 0.70
N THR A 96 13.61 -11.82 -0.51
CA THR A 96 13.43 -10.93 -1.67
C THR A 96 12.29 -11.47 -2.51
N VAL A 97 11.36 -10.61 -2.90
CA VAL A 97 10.27 -10.95 -3.81
C VAL A 97 10.38 -10.08 -5.05
N THR A 98 10.47 -10.71 -6.21
CA THR A 98 10.55 -10.03 -7.50
C THR A 98 9.25 -10.21 -8.27
N PHE A 99 8.58 -9.11 -8.59
CA PHE A 99 7.47 -9.07 -9.54
C PHE A 99 8.00 -8.87 -10.95
N SER A 100 7.62 -9.74 -11.88
CA SER A 100 7.99 -9.65 -13.30
C SER A 100 6.80 -9.90 -14.21
N GLN A 101 6.86 -9.28 -15.39
CA GLN A 101 5.98 -9.49 -16.55
C GLN A 101 6.82 -9.34 -17.83
N HIS A 102 6.51 -10.12 -18.88
CA HIS A 102 7.22 -10.05 -20.18
C HIS A 102 8.76 -10.15 -20.05
N ASP A 103 9.25 -11.03 -19.18
CA ASP A 103 10.69 -11.19 -18.87
C ASP A 103 11.37 -9.91 -18.34
N LYS A 104 10.60 -8.96 -17.82
CA LYS A 104 11.11 -7.73 -17.22
C LYS A 104 10.75 -7.65 -15.75
N ILE A 105 11.69 -7.19 -14.94
CA ILE A 105 11.42 -6.86 -13.54
C ILE A 105 10.61 -5.57 -13.49
N MET A 106 9.43 -5.64 -12.90
CA MET A 106 8.52 -4.52 -12.68
C MET A 106 8.75 -3.88 -11.30
N SER A 107 8.88 -4.73 -10.28
CA SER A 107 9.11 -4.30 -8.90
C SER A 107 9.92 -5.33 -8.12
N ARG A 108 10.60 -4.90 -7.05
CA ARG A 108 11.28 -5.80 -6.11
C ARG A 108 11.05 -5.33 -4.69
N GLY A 109 10.68 -6.27 -3.82
CA GLY A 109 10.48 -6.07 -2.40
C GLY A 109 11.46 -6.86 -1.55
N LEU A 110 11.86 -6.28 -0.42
CA LEU A 110 12.60 -6.92 0.68
C LEU A 110 11.65 -7.04 1.86
N ILE A 111 11.46 -8.24 2.38
CA ILE A 111 10.56 -8.52 3.50
C ILE A 111 11.37 -9.04 4.68
N LEU A 112 11.23 -8.39 5.82
CA LEU A 112 11.75 -8.86 7.10
C LEU A 112 10.61 -9.52 7.88
N TRP A 113 10.85 -10.74 8.33
CA TRP A 113 9.97 -11.55 9.15
C TRP A 113 10.48 -11.63 10.58
N SER A 114 9.60 -11.61 11.56
CA SER A 114 9.95 -11.69 12.97
C SER A 114 8.93 -12.48 13.76
N THR A 115 9.38 -13.28 14.72
CA THR A 115 8.49 -13.82 15.75
C THR A 115 8.11 -12.74 16.74
N ASP A 116 6.99 -12.92 17.43
CA ASP A 116 6.64 -12.13 18.60
C ASP A 116 7.55 -12.51 19.78
N GLU A 117 8.17 -11.52 20.42
CA GLU A 117 9.07 -11.70 21.56
C GLU A 117 8.65 -10.77 22.71
N SER A 118 8.96 -11.16 23.94
CA SER A 118 8.67 -10.32 25.11
C SER A 118 9.49 -9.03 25.11
N ASP A 119 8.87 -7.92 25.52
CA ASP A 119 9.50 -6.61 25.59
C ASP A 119 10.62 -6.59 26.65
N LEU A 120 11.84 -6.25 26.23
CA LEU A 120 12.89 -5.79 27.14
C LEU A 120 12.83 -4.28 27.33
N ILE A 121 12.45 -3.55 26.30
CA ILE A 121 12.24 -2.10 26.29
C ILE A 121 10.91 -1.78 25.61
N ARG A 122 10.22 -0.76 26.09
CA ARG A 122 8.97 -0.30 25.46
C ARG A 122 8.84 1.21 25.62
N HIS A 123 8.68 1.93 24.53
CA HIS A 123 8.37 3.35 24.51
C HIS A 123 7.71 3.77 23.19
N LEU A 124 7.03 4.89 23.22
CA LEU A 124 6.53 5.62 22.06
C LEU A 124 6.78 7.11 22.28
N GLU A 125 7.77 7.66 21.58
CA GLU A 125 8.20 9.05 21.74
C GLU A 125 7.93 9.86 20.47
N SER A 126 7.68 11.16 20.66
CA SER A 126 7.57 12.16 19.60
C SER A 126 6.45 11.94 18.57
N VAL A 127 5.61 10.90 18.73
CA VAL A 127 4.49 10.59 17.85
C VAL A 127 3.21 10.59 18.67
N ARG A 128 2.17 11.24 18.15
CA ARG A 128 0.85 11.29 18.78
C ARG A 128 -0.21 11.05 17.71
N MET A 129 -1.26 10.33 18.06
CA MET A 129 -2.44 10.23 17.24
C MET A 129 -3.06 11.62 17.06
N PRO A 130 -3.37 12.03 15.81
CA PRO A 130 -4.07 13.30 15.59
C PRO A 130 -5.42 13.35 16.33
N ALA A 131 -5.77 14.51 16.85
CA ALA A 131 -7.09 14.76 17.43
C ALA A 131 -8.09 15.02 16.29
N VAL A 132 -8.69 13.96 15.77
CA VAL A 132 -9.68 14.01 14.69
C VAL A 132 -11.02 13.42 15.16
N PRO A 133 -12.15 13.73 14.50
CA PRO A 133 -13.44 13.07 14.76
C PRO A 133 -13.30 11.54 14.63
N GLY A 134 -14.06 10.81 15.45
CA GLY A 134 -14.14 9.36 15.35
C GLY A 134 -14.75 8.89 14.02
N PRO A 135 -14.56 7.63 13.64
CA PRO A 135 -15.07 7.17 12.34
C PRO A 135 -16.59 7.29 12.23
N ASP A 136 -17.33 7.19 13.32
CA ASP A 136 -18.81 7.31 13.29
C ASP A 136 -19.29 8.74 13.10
N ASP A 137 -18.44 9.74 13.35
CA ASP A 137 -18.73 11.17 13.18
C ASP A 137 -18.29 11.69 11.78
N VAL A 138 -17.69 10.85 10.94
CA VAL A 138 -17.23 11.20 9.59
C VAL A 138 -18.06 10.46 8.55
N GLN A 139 -18.46 11.15 7.48
CA GLN A 139 -19.26 10.54 6.41
C GLN A 139 -18.46 9.45 5.67
N ALA A 140 -19.16 8.39 5.27
CA ALA A 140 -18.58 7.37 4.43
C ALA A 140 -18.18 7.94 3.07
N THR A 141 -16.96 7.66 2.64
CA THR A 141 -16.48 8.06 1.32
C THR A 141 -17.09 7.15 0.26
N THR A 142 -17.66 7.75 -0.77
CA THR A 142 -18.20 7.05 -1.93
C THR A 142 -17.32 7.34 -3.13
N GLY A 143 -16.65 6.33 -3.66
CA GLY A 143 -15.72 6.47 -4.78
C GLY A 143 -14.25 6.59 -4.35
N GLY A 144 -13.34 6.73 -5.30
CA GLY A 144 -11.89 6.76 -5.06
C GLY A 144 -11.31 5.38 -4.73
N LEU A 145 -10.30 5.35 -3.85
CA LEU A 145 -9.62 4.12 -3.42
C LEU A 145 -10.39 3.37 -2.32
N VAL A 146 -11.68 3.15 -2.53
CA VAL A 146 -12.45 2.25 -1.68
C VAL A 146 -12.36 0.84 -2.27
N PHE A 147 -11.72 0.00 -1.55
CA PHE A 147 -11.47 -1.39 -1.88
C PHE A 147 -12.76 -2.24 -1.78
N PRO A 148 -13.00 -3.23 -2.65
CA PRO A 148 -14.09 -4.17 -2.45
C PRO A 148 -13.98 -4.86 -1.09
N GLY A 149 -15.00 -4.68 -0.23
CA GLY A 149 -14.97 -5.19 1.14
C GLY A 149 -14.24 -4.29 2.14
N SER A 150 -14.01 -3.01 1.81
CA SER A 150 -13.52 -2.02 2.77
C SER A 150 -14.47 -0.84 2.90
N GLU A 151 -14.32 -0.11 4.00
CA GLU A 151 -14.91 1.22 4.21
C GLU A 151 -13.79 2.23 4.40
N ALA A 152 -13.96 3.43 3.82
CA ALA A 152 -13.10 4.56 4.05
C ALA A 152 -13.91 5.80 4.43
N ARG A 153 -13.36 6.62 5.32
CA ARG A 153 -13.96 7.89 5.77
C ARG A 153 -12.87 8.95 5.83
N ILE A 154 -12.93 9.92 4.92
CA ILE A 154 -11.93 10.98 4.83
C ILE A 154 -12.33 12.09 5.80
N VAL A 155 -11.42 12.40 6.71
CA VAL A 155 -11.61 13.47 7.70
C VAL A 155 -11.57 14.83 7.00
N ASP A 156 -12.40 15.76 7.46
CA ASP A 156 -12.49 17.14 6.96
C ASP A 156 -12.94 17.25 5.48
N ASP A 157 -13.60 16.22 4.94
CA ASP A 157 -14.11 16.17 3.57
C ASP A 157 -13.05 16.49 2.49
N ILE A 158 -11.79 16.17 2.78
CA ILE A 158 -10.64 16.43 1.88
C ILE A 158 -10.65 15.40 0.73
N ASP A 159 -11.38 15.69 -0.34
CA ASP A 159 -11.37 14.85 -1.55
C ASP A 159 -10.22 15.25 -2.49
N VAL A 160 -9.09 14.56 -2.37
CA VAL A 160 -7.92 14.77 -3.24
C VAL A 160 -8.17 14.47 -4.71
N TRP A 161 -9.27 13.77 -5.04
CA TRP A 161 -9.67 13.46 -6.42
C TRP A 161 -10.55 14.52 -7.04
N SER A 162 -11.07 15.47 -6.26
CA SER A 162 -11.86 16.59 -6.77
C SER A 162 -11.00 17.57 -7.55
N ALA A 163 -11.50 18.02 -8.71
CA ALA A 163 -10.87 19.12 -9.45
C ALA A 163 -10.90 20.44 -8.68
N ASP A 164 -11.89 20.62 -7.81
CA ASP A 164 -12.14 21.84 -7.02
C ASP A 164 -11.59 21.74 -5.60
N GLN A 165 -10.66 20.79 -5.34
CA GLN A 165 -10.06 20.61 -4.03
C GLN A 165 -9.41 21.93 -3.55
N PRO A 166 -9.81 22.49 -2.40
CA PRO A 166 -9.20 23.71 -1.88
C PRO A 166 -7.76 23.48 -1.42
N VAL A 167 -6.95 24.51 -1.52
CA VAL A 167 -5.58 24.49 -1.00
C VAL A 167 -5.61 24.35 0.52
N GLY A 168 -4.81 23.42 1.04
CA GLY A 168 -4.75 23.11 2.47
C GLY A 168 -3.36 22.63 2.89
N PRO A 169 -3.18 22.25 4.15
CA PRO A 169 -1.93 21.65 4.61
C PRO A 169 -1.69 20.31 3.92
N ALA A 170 -0.42 19.90 3.80
CA ALA A 170 -0.03 18.59 3.25
C ALA A 170 -0.32 17.45 4.25
N LEU A 171 -1.54 17.39 4.75
CA LEU A 171 -2.02 16.44 5.77
C LEU A 171 -3.35 15.85 5.31
N GLN A 172 -3.51 14.54 5.47
CA GLN A 172 -4.77 13.86 5.19
C GLN A 172 -4.97 12.70 6.17
N ASN A 173 -6.09 12.73 6.87
CA ASN A 173 -6.46 11.69 7.81
C ASN A 173 -7.61 10.86 7.24
N ILE A 174 -7.44 9.55 7.22
CA ILE A 174 -8.41 8.62 6.65
C ILE A 174 -8.66 7.49 7.64
N TRP A 175 -9.90 7.31 8.06
CA TRP A 175 -10.33 6.09 8.71
C TRP A 175 -10.60 5.03 7.65
N THR A 176 -10.06 3.84 7.85
CA THR A 176 -10.35 2.68 7.00
C THR A 176 -10.54 1.42 7.84
N ARG A 177 -11.37 0.52 7.36
CA ARG A 177 -11.50 -0.85 7.87
C ARG A 177 -11.89 -1.80 6.74
N PHE A 178 -11.72 -3.09 6.96
CA PHE A 178 -12.19 -4.13 6.05
C PHE A 178 -13.38 -4.86 6.69
N THR A 179 -14.21 -5.53 5.87
CA THR A 179 -15.42 -6.21 6.37
C THR A 179 -15.11 -7.50 7.13
N ASP A 180 -13.95 -8.08 6.86
CA ASP A 180 -13.52 -9.35 7.44
C ASP A 180 -12.13 -9.23 8.05
N THR A 181 -11.86 -10.07 9.05
CA THR A 181 -10.53 -10.25 9.63
C THR A 181 -9.98 -11.64 9.30
N TYR A 182 -8.67 -11.72 9.23
CA TYR A 182 -7.94 -12.91 8.81
C TYR A 182 -6.79 -13.23 9.79
N SER A 183 -5.89 -14.13 9.40
CA SER A 183 -4.65 -14.33 10.15
C SER A 183 -3.79 -13.04 10.16
N PRO A 184 -2.93 -12.85 11.18
CA PRO A 184 -2.14 -11.61 11.30
C PRO A 184 -1.37 -11.21 10.03
N VAL A 185 -0.76 -12.17 9.34
CA VAL A 185 -0.01 -11.89 8.09
C VAL A 185 -0.95 -11.44 6.96
N ILE A 186 -2.15 -11.99 6.88
CA ILE A 186 -3.13 -11.57 5.87
C ILE A 186 -3.70 -10.19 6.20
N ASN A 187 -3.96 -9.89 7.46
CA ASN A 187 -4.32 -8.53 7.89
C ASN A 187 -3.21 -7.52 7.52
N GLN A 188 -1.93 -7.89 7.69
CA GLN A 188 -0.79 -7.07 7.26
C GLN A 188 -0.74 -6.87 5.74
N ALA A 189 -1.02 -7.91 4.95
CA ALA A 189 -1.10 -7.81 3.48
C ALA A 189 -2.25 -6.89 3.03
N ILE A 190 -3.44 -7.03 3.64
CA ILE A 190 -4.60 -6.17 3.38
C ILE A 190 -4.27 -4.70 3.71
N LEU A 191 -3.68 -4.44 4.88
CA LEU A 191 -3.27 -3.08 5.23
C LEU A 191 -2.24 -2.52 4.26
N SER A 192 -1.27 -3.35 3.81
CA SER A 192 -0.27 -2.92 2.81
C SER A 192 -0.93 -2.44 1.52
N TRP A 193 -1.99 -3.11 1.07
CA TRP A 193 -2.79 -2.65 -0.07
C TRP A 193 -3.37 -1.26 0.17
N ALA A 194 -3.95 -1.01 1.35
CA ALA A 194 -4.62 0.25 1.68
C ALA A 194 -3.65 1.44 1.79
N THR A 195 -2.36 1.23 1.96
CA THR A 195 -1.37 2.31 2.18
C THR A 195 -0.89 3.00 0.91
N ASP A 196 -1.11 2.43 -0.28
CA ASP A 196 -0.45 2.91 -1.52
C ASP A 196 -1.17 4.08 -2.20
N GLY A 197 -2.34 4.46 -1.78
CA GLY A 197 -3.20 5.37 -2.53
C GLY A 197 -3.19 6.85 -2.12
N TRP A 198 -2.57 7.24 -1.02
CA TRP A 198 -2.89 8.51 -0.37
C TRP A 198 -1.83 9.61 -0.47
N LEU A 199 -0.54 9.26 -0.34
CA LEU A 199 0.53 10.26 -0.18
C LEU A 199 0.80 11.10 -1.43
N ILE A 200 0.47 10.62 -2.63
CA ILE A 200 0.56 11.43 -3.85
C ILE A 200 -0.42 12.61 -3.75
N GLY A 201 -1.71 12.31 -3.53
CA GLY A 201 -2.73 13.34 -3.37
C GLY A 201 -2.46 14.28 -2.20
N THR A 202 -2.07 13.71 -1.04
CA THR A 202 -1.69 14.50 0.15
C THR A 202 -0.59 15.52 -0.18
N SER A 203 0.38 15.16 -1.02
CA SER A 203 1.47 16.06 -1.42
C SER A 203 1.04 17.23 -2.30
N MET A 204 -0.12 17.11 -2.95
CA MET A 204 -0.65 18.13 -3.85
C MET A 204 -1.50 19.17 -3.12
N LEU A 205 -2.04 18.85 -1.95
CA LEU A 205 -2.94 19.73 -1.17
C LEU A 205 -2.43 21.18 -0.97
N PRO A 206 -1.13 21.45 -0.74
CA PRO A 206 -0.64 22.82 -0.60
C PRO A 206 -0.52 23.63 -1.90
N HIS A 207 -0.80 23.00 -3.04
CA HIS A 207 -0.51 23.60 -4.34
C HIS A 207 -1.80 23.96 -5.08
N ALA A 208 -1.97 25.24 -5.42
CA ALA A 208 -3.02 25.67 -6.33
C ALA A 208 -2.81 25.04 -7.72
N ASP A 209 -3.88 24.71 -8.40
CA ASP A 209 -3.88 24.23 -9.80
C ASP A 209 -3.16 22.87 -10.02
N VAL A 210 -2.81 22.15 -8.95
CA VAL A 210 -2.24 20.80 -9.03
C VAL A 210 -2.99 19.88 -8.08
N ASN A 211 -3.67 18.89 -8.62
CA ASN A 211 -4.45 17.93 -7.82
C ASN A 211 -4.46 16.53 -8.45
N GLN A 212 -4.92 15.57 -7.69
CA GLN A 212 -4.95 14.16 -8.10
C GLN A 212 -5.90 13.89 -9.29
N HIS A 213 -6.91 14.75 -9.52
CA HIS A 213 -7.78 14.65 -10.70
C HIS A 213 -6.99 14.78 -12.02
N GLN A 214 -5.87 15.48 -12.01
CA GLN A 214 -5.00 15.66 -13.18
C GLN A 214 -4.03 14.47 -13.40
N ALA A 215 -3.95 13.53 -12.43
CA ALA A 215 -3.05 12.39 -12.51
C ALA A 215 -3.34 11.56 -13.77
N HIS A 216 -2.27 11.20 -14.48
CA HIS A 216 -2.31 10.46 -15.75
C HIS A 216 -3.02 11.17 -16.92
N ARG A 217 -3.45 12.40 -16.73
CA ARG A 217 -4.05 13.25 -17.80
C ARG A 217 -3.07 14.33 -18.24
N THR A 218 -2.75 15.25 -17.34
CA THR A 218 -1.84 16.38 -17.61
C THR A 218 -0.57 16.31 -16.77
N ILE A 219 -0.54 15.46 -15.74
CA ILE A 219 0.62 15.19 -14.90
C ILE A 219 0.88 13.70 -14.80
N SER A 220 2.17 13.35 -14.79
CA SER A 220 2.64 11.98 -14.52
C SER A 220 2.81 11.81 -13.02
N THR A 221 2.17 10.79 -12.48
CA THR A 221 2.26 10.42 -11.07
C THR A 221 2.52 8.92 -10.92
N GLY A 222 3.18 8.54 -9.85
CA GLY A 222 3.40 7.13 -9.51
C GLY A 222 4.23 6.99 -8.25
N VAL A 223 4.03 5.91 -7.54
CA VAL A 223 4.88 5.52 -6.41
C VAL A 223 6.17 4.94 -6.97
N VAL A 224 7.32 5.38 -6.45
CA VAL A 224 8.64 4.86 -6.86
C VAL A 224 9.29 4.03 -5.77
N SER A 225 9.00 4.32 -4.49
CA SER A 225 9.37 3.45 -3.37
C SER A 225 8.31 3.48 -2.27
N HIS A 226 8.19 2.36 -1.56
CA HIS A 226 7.29 2.23 -0.42
C HIS A 226 7.95 1.40 0.67
N THR A 227 7.99 1.94 1.90
CA THR A 227 8.48 1.22 3.07
C THR A 227 7.39 1.18 4.13
N LEU A 228 6.99 0.00 4.56
CA LEU A 228 5.98 -0.21 5.60
C LEU A 228 6.58 -1.04 6.74
N ASN A 229 6.39 -0.58 7.97
CA ASN A 229 6.85 -1.22 9.20
C ASN A 229 5.66 -1.53 10.11
N PHE A 230 5.52 -2.77 10.56
CA PHE A 230 4.50 -3.19 11.49
C PHE A 230 5.05 -3.15 12.93
N HIS A 231 4.27 -2.68 13.88
CA HIS A 231 4.67 -2.49 15.28
C HIS A 231 3.87 -3.35 16.24
N GLN A 232 2.55 -3.46 16.02
CA GLN A 232 1.64 -4.23 16.87
C GLN A 232 0.62 -4.96 15.99
N ARG A 233 0.06 -6.04 16.50
CA ARG A 233 -1.06 -6.75 15.85
C ARG A 233 -2.31 -5.89 15.84
N PHE A 234 -3.12 -6.06 14.84
CA PHE A 234 -4.41 -5.44 14.64
C PHE A 234 -5.32 -6.40 13.86
N ASP A 235 -6.61 -6.20 13.97
CA ASP A 235 -7.60 -6.89 13.15
C ASP A 235 -8.00 -5.98 11.98
N ALA A 236 -8.18 -6.55 10.79
CA ALA A 236 -8.46 -5.76 9.59
C ALA A 236 -9.87 -5.14 9.62
N ASP A 237 -10.79 -5.71 10.40
CA ASP A 237 -12.16 -5.21 10.60
C ASP A 237 -12.29 -4.14 11.69
N GLU A 238 -11.21 -3.84 12.45
CA GLU A 238 -11.19 -2.67 13.32
C GLU A 238 -10.89 -1.38 12.54
N TRP A 239 -11.40 -0.24 13.04
CA TRP A 239 -11.09 1.05 12.44
C TRP A 239 -9.63 1.43 12.65
N LEU A 240 -8.93 1.70 11.54
CA LEU A 240 -7.56 2.19 11.52
C LEU A 240 -7.51 3.61 10.95
N LEU A 241 -6.83 4.52 11.65
CA LEU A 241 -6.58 5.88 11.19
C LEU A 241 -5.24 5.94 10.46
N LEU A 242 -5.27 6.24 9.18
CA LEU A 242 -4.10 6.56 8.37
C LEU A 242 -3.85 8.07 8.45
N ALA A 243 -2.87 8.49 9.25
CA ALA A 243 -2.48 9.89 9.40
C ALA A 243 -1.34 10.22 8.43
N ASN A 244 -1.70 10.66 7.23
CA ASN A 244 -0.77 10.95 6.14
C ASN A 244 -0.23 12.38 6.23
N GLU A 245 1.08 12.53 5.97
CA GLU A 245 1.79 13.81 5.92
C GLU A 245 2.79 13.78 4.78
N SER A 246 2.71 14.75 3.87
CA SER A 246 3.78 14.96 2.89
C SER A 246 4.77 15.99 3.44
N ILE A 247 5.99 15.57 3.70
CA ILE A 247 7.01 16.39 4.36
C ILE A 247 7.94 17.10 3.37
N TRP A 248 7.93 16.71 2.10
CA TRP A 248 8.77 17.31 1.09
C TRP A 248 8.19 17.13 -0.31
N ALA A 249 8.28 18.19 -1.15
CA ALA A 249 8.00 18.15 -2.59
C ALA A 249 8.99 19.01 -3.34
N GLY A 250 9.50 18.53 -4.46
CA GLY A 250 10.43 19.25 -5.32
C GLY A 250 11.09 18.33 -6.35
N ARG A 251 11.69 18.94 -7.41
CA ARG A 251 12.42 18.22 -8.46
C ARG A 251 11.63 17.08 -9.12
N GLY A 252 10.29 17.22 -9.22
CA GLY A 252 9.42 16.21 -9.77
C GLY A 252 9.20 14.98 -8.87
N ARG A 253 9.48 15.11 -7.57
CA ARG A 253 9.32 14.06 -6.55
C ARG A 253 8.62 14.62 -5.33
N THR A 254 7.98 13.73 -4.60
CA THR A 254 7.45 14.01 -3.26
C THR A 254 7.85 12.91 -2.31
N HIS A 255 7.99 13.25 -1.03
CA HIS A 255 8.22 12.30 0.05
C HIS A 255 7.21 12.53 1.16
N GLY A 256 6.59 11.45 1.61
CA GLY A 256 5.62 11.48 2.68
C GLY A 256 5.77 10.33 3.65
N ARG A 257 5.07 10.45 4.77
CA ARG A 257 4.99 9.44 5.80
C ARG A 257 3.56 9.31 6.32
N CYS A 258 3.28 8.18 6.94
CA CYS A 258 2.01 7.94 7.61
C CYS A 258 2.23 7.16 8.90
N ASN A 259 1.47 7.52 9.92
CA ASN A 259 1.34 6.75 11.14
C ASN A 259 -0.06 6.12 11.15
N ILE A 260 -0.13 4.81 11.41
CA ILE A 260 -1.40 4.06 11.40
C ILE A 260 -1.76 3.69 12.83
N TRP A 261 -2.94 4.14 13.25
CA TRP A 261 -3.44 4.02 14.61
C TRP A 261 -4.73 3.23 14.66
N THR A 262 -4.91 2.44 15.68
CA THR A 262 -6.24 1.96 16.07
C THR A 262 -7.06 3.09 16.69
N GLN A 263 -8.37 2.91 16.79
CA GLN A 263 -9.27 3.92 17.37
C GLN A 263 -8.96 4.20 18.86
N ASP A 264 -8.42 3.23 19.59
CA ASP A 264 -7.97 3.37 20.98
C ASP A 264 -6.55 3.96 21.13
N GLY A 265 -5.90 4.36 20.03
CA GLY A 265 -4.62 5.09 20.04
C GLY A 265 -3.38 4.22 20.07
N ARG A 266 -3.44 2.93 19.70
CA ARG A 266 -2.24 2.09 19.50
C ARG A 266 -1.63 2.36 18.13
N LEU A 267 -0.32 2.60 18.07
CA LEU A 267 0.41 2.69 16.81
C LEU A 267 0.68 1.27 16.28
N VAL A 268 -0.01 0.88 15.23
CA VAL A 268 0.09 -0.49 14.66
C VAL A 268 1.08 -0.59 13.52
N ALA A 269 1.22 0.46 12.73
CA ALA A 269 2.19 0.49 11.63
C ALA A 269 2.62 1.93 11.29
N THR A 270 3.72 2.04 10.55
CA THR A 270 4.17 3.30 9.93
C THR A 270 4.65 3.04 8.52
N TYR A 271 4.42 3.98 7.61
CA TYR A 271 5.02 3.88 6.28
C TYR A 271 5.59 5.20 5.77
N THR A 272 6.52 5.09 4.83
CA THR A 272 7.04 6.20 4.04
C THR A 272 6.96 5.86 2.56
N GLN A 273 6.78 6.87 1.73
CA GLN A 273 6.62 6.70 0.30
C GLN A 273 7.33 7.82 -0.45
N ASP A 274 8.12 7.47 -1.46
CA ASP A 274 8.63 8.39 -2.45
C ASP A 274 7.79 8.28 -3.73
N ASN A 275 7.43 9.44 -4.28
CA ASN A 275 6.55 9.52 -5.43
C ASN A 275 7.15 10.34 -6.56
N LEU A 276 6.74 10.01 -7.77
CA LEU A 276 6.87 10.83 -8.96
C LEU A 276 5.65 11.75 -9.05
N VAL A 277 5.89 13.05 -9.21
CA VAL A 277 4.87 14.06 -9.55
C VAL A 277 5.51 15.09 -10.48
N ARG A 278 5.16 15.05 -11.75
CA ARG A 278 5.74 15.95 -12.77
C ARG A 278 4.74 16.22 -13.89
N GLY A 279 4.81 17.42 -14.47
CA GLY A 279 4.07 17.73 -15.71
C GLY A 279 4.58 16.94 -16.90
N PHE A 280 3.70 16.62 -17.85
CA PHE A 280 4.13 16.18 -19.17
C PHE A 280 4.78 17.34 -19.94
N ALA A 281 5.76 17.02 -20.80
CA ALA A 281 6.50 18.04 -21.54
C ALA A 281 5.61 18.83 -22.51
N ASP A 282 4.61 18.21 -23.07
CA ASP A 282 3.66 18.77 -24.03
C ASP A 282 2.35 19.27 -23.43
N ARG A 283 2.11 19.01 -22.14
CA ARG A 283 0.87 19.33 -21.41
C ARG A 283 -0.40 18.84 -22.10
N GLN A 284 -0.31 17.81 -22.92
CA GLN A 284 -1.49 17.17 -23.55
C GLN A 284 -2.11 16.13 -22.60
N ASP A 285 -3.39 15.86 -22.83
CA ASP A 285 -4.09 14.76 -22.13
C ASP A 285 -3.58 13.41 -22.68
N HIS A 286 -2.99 12.61 -21.82
CA HIS A 286 -2.38 11.32 -22.14
C HIS A 286 -3.19 10.13 -21.61
N THR A 287 -4.45 10.31 -21.23
CA THR A 287 -5.30 9.23 -20.70
C THR A 287 -5.40 8.00 -21.58
N SER A 288 -5.18 8.14 -22.89
CA SER A 288 -5.17 7.02 -23.83
C SER A 288 -3.79 6.36 -24.03
N ASP A 289 -2.73 6.89 -23.45
CA ASP A 289 -1.33 6.53 -23.76
C ASP A 289 -0.55 6.11 -22.50
N TYR A 290 -1.17 5.26 -21.67
CA TYR A 290 -0.66 4.83 -20.36
C TYR A 290 0.77 4.26 -20.36
N ASN A 291 1.18 3.64 -21.48
CA ASN A 291 2.52 3.07 -21.62
C ASN A 291 3.65 4.12 -21.74
N ARG A 292 3.32 5.41 -21.85
CA ARG A 292 4.29 6.52 -21.91
C ARG A 292 4.46 7.27 -20.59
N ILE A 293 3.68 6.91 -19.57
CA ILE A 293 3.48 7.74 -18.36
C ILE A 293 4.53 7.45 -17.27
N MET A 294 5.29 6.35 -17.40
CA MET A 294 6.38 6.01 -16.46
C MET A 294 7.74 5.86 -17.11
#